data_915e1c29f71cef7fa99d00dbbc064e03
#
_entry.id   915e1c29f71cef7fa99d00dbbc064e03
#
_cell.length_a   1.000
_cell.length_b   1.000
_cell.length_c   1.000
_cell.angle_alpha   90.00
_cell.angle_beta   90.00
_cell.angle_gamma   90.00
#
_symmetry.space_group_name_H-M   'P 1'
#
loop_
_entity.id
_entity.type
_entity.pdbx_description
1 polymer ?
#
loop_
_entity_poly.entity_id
_entity_poly.type
_entity_poly.pdbx_seq_one_letter_code
_entity_poly.pdbx_strand_id
1 'polypeptide(L)'
;GAVTVLALVAVLVFMNARSGQIATSDSNLLLTAKFNKVDGLATGADVRMGGIAIGKVTGMKLDSQFRAVISMHVDGPIDLPKDSSASIHTDGLFGSKFVVLEPGAEDGGLKSGDDVTFTQDAVVVSDLLELIISEGKSNRAGADSPGKANSAKAN
;
A
#
# COMPACT_ATOMS: atom_id res chain seq x y z
N GLY A 1 44.55 -22.86 -10.50
CA GLY A 1 43.15 -22.99 -10.97
C GLY A 1 42.16 -23.43 -9.90
N ALA A 2 42.37 -24.57 -9.20
CA ALA A 2 41.36 -25.09 -8.24
C ALA A 2 41.19 -24.25 -7.00
N VAL A 3 42.23 -23.65 -6.47
CA VAL A 3 42.21 -22.79 -5.26
C VAL A 3 41.43 -21.50 -5.51
N THR A 4 41.54 -20.90 -6.70
CA THR A 4 40.80 -19.67 -7.04
C THR A 4 39.32 -19.93 -7.20
N VAL A 5 38.92 -21.07 -7.80
CA VAL A 5 37.52 -21.48 -7.93
C VAL A 5 36.91 -21.74 -6.54
N LEU A 6 37.63 -22.41 -5.65
CA LEU A 6 37.19 -22.70 -4.29
C LEU A 6 37.01 -21.41 -3.47
N ALA A 7 37.91 -20.44 -3.63
CA ALA A 7 37.78 -19.12 -2.98
C ALA A 7 36.56 -18.34 -3.49
N LEU A 8 36.30 -18.42 -4.80
CA LEU A 8 35.16 -17.71 -5.41
C LEU A 8 33.83 -18.31 -4.98
N VAL A 9 33.75 -19.65 -4.89
CA VAL A 9 32.56 -20.35 -4.37
C VAL A 9 32.35 -20.02 -2.88
N ALA A 10 33.42 -19.98 -2.08
CA ALA A 10 33.33 -19.61 -0.67
C ALA A 10 32.82 -18.18 -0.48
N VAL A 11 33.25 -17.23 -1.31
CA VAL A 11 32.77 -15.83 -1.27
C VAL A 11 31.29 -15.76 -1.68
N LEU A 12 30.87 -16.48 -2.72
CA LEU A 12 29.46 -16.55 -3.13
C LEU A 12 28.57 -17.15 -2.05
N VAL A 13 29.00 -18.24 -1.42
CA VAL A 13 28.26 -18.86 -0.30
C VAL A 13 28.21 -17.92 0.89
N PHE A 14 29.30 -17.20 1.19
CA PHE A 14 29.36 -16.26 2.29
C PHE A 14 28.47 -15.02 2.05
N MET A 15 28.42 -14.51 0.82
CA MET A 15 27.49 -13.42 0.46
C MET A 15 26.02 -13.88 0.53
N ASN A 16 25.74 -15.11 0.11
CA ASN A 16 24.38 -15.66 0.19
C ASN A 16 23.96 -15.98 1.62
N ALA A 17 24.89 -16.41 2.48
CA ALA A 17 24.64 -16.70 3.90
C ALA A 17 24.36 -15.42 4.72
N ARG A 18 24.86 -14.27 4.29
CA ARG A 18 24.59 -12.99 4.97
C ARG A 18 23.23 -12.37 4.62
N SER A 19 22.58 -12.85 3.55
CA SER A 19 21.27 -12.34 3.16
C SER A 19 20.09 -12.90 3.98
N GLY A 20 20.34 -13.72 4.98
CA GLY A 20 19.31 -14.50 5.68
C GLY A 20 19.26 -14.41 7.20
N GLN A 21 20.04 -13.56 7.85
CA GLN A 21 19.95 -13.42 9.31
C GLN A 21 19.64 -12.00 9.74
N ILE A 22 18.39 -11.60 9.53
CA ILE A 22 17.74 -10.69 10.47
C ILE A 22 17.35 -11.55 11.65
N ALA A 23 17.95 -11.28 12.80
CA ALA A 23 17.67 -11.98 14.05
C ALA A 23 16.15 -12.00 14.29
N THR A 24 15.57 -13.17 14.30
CA THR A 24 14.22 -13.42 14.75
C THR A 24 14.18 -13.18 16.26
N SER A 25 13.88 -11.96 16.67
CA SER A 25 13.23 -11.76 17.94
C SER A 25 11.84 -12.40 17.83
N ASP A 26 11.51 -13.27 18.78
CA ASP A 26 10.28 -14.09 18.84
C ASP A 26 8.96 -13.31 18.99
N SER A 27 8.90 -12.06 18.58
CA SER A 27 7.70 -11.23 18.55
C SER A 27 7.32 -10.91 17.12
N ASN A 28 6.97 -11.95 16.38
CA ASN A 28 6.46 -11.83 15.02
C ASN A 28 4.96 -11.67 15.07
N LEU A 29 4.47 -10.49 14.71
CA LEU A 29 3.05 -10.19 14.65
C LEU A 29 2.56 -10.44 13.21
N LEU A 30 1.70 -11.46 13.05
CA LEU A 30 1.03 -11.71 11.78
C LEU A 30 -0.31 -10.98 11.79
N LEU A 31 -0.50 -10.07 10.86
CA LEU A 31 -1.73 -9.31 10.71
C LEU A 31 -2.36 -9.55 9.35
N THR A 32 -3.67 -9.38 9.28
CA THR A 32 -4.39 -9.34 8.02
C THR A 32 -5.12 -8.01 7.86
N ALA A 33 -5.29 -7.56 6.62
CA ALA A 33 -6.05 -6.36 6.29
C ALA A 33 -6.84 -6.58 5.00
N LYS A 34 -8.06 -6.06 4.92
CA LYS A 34 -8.96 -6.25 3.78
C LYS A 34 -9.11 -4.95 3.02
N PHE A 35 -8.76 -4.98 1.74
CA PHE A 35 -8.84 -3.84 0.83
C PHE A 35 -9.78 -4.15 -0.33
N ASN A 36 -10.48 -3.16 -0.84
CA ASN A 36 -11.26 -3.33 -2.07
C ASN A 36 -10.36 -3.26 -3.31
N LYS A 37 -9.27 -2.50 -3.25
CA LYS A 37 -8.36 -2.27 -4.37
C LYS A 37 -6.91 -2.22 -3.88
N VAL A 38 -6.05 -3.06 -4.46
CA VAL A 38 -4.62 -3.20 -4.06
C VAL A 38 -3.66 -3.00 -5.23
N ASP A 39 -4.10 -2.37 -6.30
CA ASP A 39 -3.40 -2.25 -7.58
C ASP A 39 -1.90 -1.98 -7.42
N GLY A 40 -1.08 -2.91 -7.92
CA GLY A 40 0.38 -2.81 -7.92
C GLY A 40 1.07 -3.18 -6.60
N LEU A 41 0.32 -3.56 -5.55
CA LEU A 41 0.93 -4.15 -4.36
C LEU A 41 1.41 -5.56 -4.69
N ALA A 42 2.58 -5.94 -4.20
CA ALA A 42 3.17 -7.26 -4.42
C ALA A 42 3.50 -7.96 -3.09
N THR A 43 3.54 -9.27 -3.11
CA THR A 43 4.13 -10.05 -2.01
C THR A 43 5.60 -9.65 -1.86
N GLY A 44 6.06 -9.46 -0.63
CA GLY A 44 7.39 -8.93 -0.31
C GLY A 44 7.45 -7.39 -0.24
N ALA A 45 6.35 -6.68 -0.55
CA ALA A 45 6.27 -5.24 -0.36
C ALA A 45 6.50 -4.86 1.11
N ASP A 46 7.06 -3.68 1.34
CA ASP A 46 7.31 -3.18 2.68
C ASP A 46 6.02 -2.90 3.44
N VAL A 47 6.02 -3.20 4.74
CA VAL A 47 5.09 -2.65 5.72
C VAL A 47 5.85 -1.59 6.51
N ARG A 48 5.35 -0.36 6.49
CA ARG A 48 6.01 0.80 7.10
C ARG A 48 5.14 1.45 8.17
N MET A 49 5.80 2.01 9.18
CA MET A 49 5.19 2.85 10.20
C MET A 49 6.08 4.07 10.43
N GLY A 50 5.50 5.28 10.38
CA GLY A 50 6.28 6.51 10.50
C GLY A 50 7.39 6.64 9.46
N GLY A 51 7.26 5.99 8.27
CA GLY A 51 8.26 5.96 7.22
C GLY A 51 9.35 4.89 7.36
N ILE A 52 9.36 4.14 8.47
CA ILE A 52 10.34 3.08 8.75
C ILE A 52 9.74 1.73 8.35
N ALA A 53 10.49 0.91 7.61
CA ALA A 53 10.08 -0.45 7.30
C ALA A 53 10.13 -1.30 8.58
N ILE A 54 8.98 -1.86 8.96
CA ILE A 54 8.79 -2.68 10.16
C ILE A 54 8.35 -4.10 9.84
N GLY A 55 8.19 -4.43 8.56
CA GLY A 55 7.73 -5.75 8.15
C GLY A 55 7.56 -5.88 6.64
N LYS A 56 6.92 -6.98 6.24
CA LYS A 56 6.68 -7.33 4.84
C LYS A 56 5.30 -7.92 4.61
N VAL A 57 4.77 -7.70 3.41
CA VAL A 57 3.60 -8.43 2.91
C VAL A 57 4.01 -9.88 2.62
N THR A 58 3.35 -10.84 3.25
CA THR A 58 3.66 -12.27 3.11
C THR A 58 2.73 -13.00 2.16
N GLY A 59 1.52 -12.48 1.94
CA GLY A 59 0.58 -13.11 1.03
C GLY A 59 -0.60 -12.22 0.70
N MET A 60 -1.28 -12.58 -0.38
CA MET A 60 -2.49 -11.90 -0.86
C MET A 60 -3.47 -12.95 -1.38
N LYS A 61 -4.74 -12.81 -1.05
CA LYS A 61 -5.83 -13.67 -1.53
C LYS A 61 -7.13 -12.87 -1.67
N LEU A 62 -8.07 -13.36 -2.46
CA LEU A 62 -9.42 -12.82 -2.49
C LEU A 62 -10.31 -13.56 -1.46
N ASP A 63 -11.16 -12.81 -0.79
CA ASP A 63 -12.23 -13.37 0.03
C ASP A 63 -13.48 -13.68 -0.83
N SER A 64 -14.51 -14.22 -0.20
CA SER A 64 -15.80 -14.55 -0.84
C SER A 64 -16.57 -13.31 -1.35
N GLN A 65 -16.18 -12.12 -0.93
CA GLN A 65 -16.74 -10.83 -1.33
C GLN A 65 -15.87 -10.11 -2.37
N PHE A 66 -14.91 -10.82 -2.94
CA PHE A 66 -13.93 -10.30 -3.92
C PHE A 66 -13.05 -9.16 -3.40
N ARG A 67 -12.87 -9.05 -2.08
CA ARG A 67 -11.92 -8.13 -1.48
C ARG A 67 -10.55 -8.78 -1.36
N ALA A 68 -9.51 -8.00 -1.53
CA ALA A 68 -8.15 -8.44 -1.35
C ALA A 68 -7.82 -8.54 0.15
N VAL A 69 -7.52 -9.73 0.63
CA VAL A 69 -7.02 -9.99 2.00
C VAL A 69 -5.51 -10.05 1.91
N ILE A 70 -4.86 -9.08 2.55
CA ILE A 70 -3.41 -8.96 2.60
C ILE A 70 -2.93 -9.51 3.93
N SER A 71 -2.05 -10.51 3.88
CA SER A 71 -1.34 -11.00 5.06
C SER A 71 0.00 -10.30 5.16
N MET A 72 0.34 -9.81 6.33
CA MET A 72 1.58 -9.10 6.58
C MET A 72 2.24 -9.59 7.87
N HIS A 73 3.55 -9.54 7.85
CA HIS A 73 4.40 -9.86 8.97
C HIS A 73 5.03 -8.56 9.48
N VAL A 74 4.94 -8.33 10.77
CA VAL A 74 5.51 -7.16 11.44
C VAL A 74 6.58 -7.65 12.41
N ASP A 75 7.77 -7.10 12.28
CA ASP A 75 8.96 -7.47 13.06
C ASP A 75 9.03 -6.65 14.34
N GLY A 76 9.46 -7.29 15.41
CA GLY A 76 9.76 -6.64 16.68
C GLY A 76 8.57 -6.51 17.65
N PRO A 77 8.82 -6.01 18.85
CA PRO A 77 7.81 -5.85 19.90
C PRO A 77 7.01 -4.55 19.67
N ILE A 78 6.22 -4.53 18.60
CA ILE A 78 5.38 -3.37 18.29
C ILE A 78 3.99 -3.65 18.82
N ASP A 79 3.54 -2.82 19.77
CA ASP A 79 2.18 -2.86 20.30
C ASP A 79 1.30 -1.94 19.44
N LEU A 80 0.49 -2.56 18.57
CA LEU A 80 -0.41 -1.86 17.67
C LEU A 80 -1.81 -1.81 18.29
N PRO A 81 -2.36 -0.63 18.59
CA PRO A 81 -3.74 -0.49 19.05
C PRO A 81 -4.74 -1.16 18.11
N LYS A 82 -5.88 -1.59 18.65
CA LYS A 82 -6.92 -2.29 17.86
C LYS A 82 -7.58 -1.40 16.80
N ASP A 83 -7.59 -0.09 17.02
CA ASP A 83 -8.09 0.92 16.11
C ASP A 83 -7.02 1.43 15.13
N SER A 84 -5.90 0.71 15.02
CA SER A 84 -4.88 1.01 14.01
C SER A 84 -5.43 0.84 12.60
N SER A 85 -4.91 1.65 11.67
CA SER A 85 -5.30 1.63 10.27
C SER A 85 -4.18 1.13 9.36
N ALA A 86 -4.57 0.58 8.21
CA ALA A 86 -3.67 0.16 7.15
C ALA A 86 -4.03 0.86 5.85
N SER A 87 -3.05 1.48 5.19
CA SER A 87 -3.23 2.16 3.93
C SER A 87 -2.18 1.72 2.90
N ILE A 88 -2.52 1.77 1.60
CA ILE A 88 -1.60 1.41 0.53
C ILE A 88 -1.12 2.69 -0.15
N HIS A 89 0.18 2.91 -0.11
CA HIS A 89 0.85 4.07 -0.68
C HIS A 89 1.77 3.68 -1.83
N THR A 90 2.13 4.66 -2.66
CA THR A 90 3.11 4.52 -3.75
C THR A 90 4.39 5.26 -3.36
N ASP A 91 5.53 4.66 -3.58
CA ASP A 91 6.83 5.29 -3.34
C ASP A 91 7.13 6.29 -4.47
N GLY A 92 6.93 7.57 -4.16
CA GLY A 92 6.94 8.62 -5.16
C GLY A 92 5.76 8.55 -6.13
N LEU A 93 5.97 9.01 -7.37
CA LEU A 93 4.89 9.10 -8.38
C LEU A 93 4.67 7.78 -9.14
N PHE A 94 5.74 7.01 -9.39
CA PHE A 94 5.72 5.78 -10.20
C PHE A 94 6.45 4.62 -9.54
N GLY A 95 6.69 4.70 -8.24
CA GLY A 95 7.41 3.67 -7.49
C GLY A 95 6.56 2.47 -7.11
N SER A 96 7.18 1.56 -6.38
CA SER A 96 6.52 0.37 -5.83
C SER A 96 5.46 0.75 -4.80
N LYS A 97 4.46 -0.09 -4.65
CA LYS A 97 3.47 0.05 -3.58
C LYS A 97 3.97 -0.57 -2.28
N PHE A 98 3.59 0.02 -1.17
CA PHE A 98 3.88 -0.48 0.17
C PHE A 98 2.67 -0.22 1.08
N VAL A 99 2.61 -0.95 2.19
CA VAL A 99 1.57 -0.78 3.20
C VAL A 99 2.09 0.17 4.29
N VAL A 100 1.28 1.13 4.69
CA VAL A 100 1.52 1.98 5.85
C VAL A 100 0.58 1.55 6.96
N LEU A 101 1.12 1.28 8.14
CA LEU A 101 0.37 1.09 9.36
C LEU A 101 0.44 2.38 10.18
N GLU A 102 -0.72 2.86 10.59
CA GLU A 102 -0.86 4.02 11.48
C GLU A 102 -1.50 3.56 12.78
N PRO A 103 -0.81 3.74 13.92
CA PRO A 103 -1.35 3.35 15.21
C PRO A 103 -2.54 4.22 15.57
N GLY A 104 -3.57 3.61 16.15
CA GLY A 104 -4.70 4.32 16.74
C GLY A 104 -4.41 4.82 18.16
N ALA A 105 -5.46 5.11 18.90
CA ALA A 105 -5.38 5.66 20.25
C ALA A 105 -6.09 4.78 21.31
N GLU A 106 -6.71 3.67 20.90
CA GLU A 106 -7.39 2.76 21.82
C GLU A 106 -6.43 1.97 22.70
N ASP A 107 -6.84 1.68 23.93
CA ASP A 107 -6.15 0.76 24.81
C ASP A 107 -6.31 -0.70 24.30
N GLY A 108 -5.23 -1.43 24.25
CA GLY A 108 -5.19 -2.85 23.86
C GLY A 108 -4.56 -3.07 22.50
N GLY A 109 -3.65 -4.01 22.43
CA GLY A 109 -2.86 -4.35 21.24
C GLY A 109 -3.52 -5.40 20.36
N LEU A 110 -3.25 -5.31 19.05
CA LEU A 110 -3.53 -6.36 18.08
C LEU A 110 -2.65 -7.58 18.38
N LYS A 111 -3.22 -8.75 18.25
CA LYS A 111 -2.54 -10.03 18.42
C LYS A 111 -2.25 -10.67 17.06
N SER A 112 -1.32 -11.60 17.07
CA SER A 112 -1.03 -12.38 15.86
C SER A 112 -2.28 -13.15 15.40
N GLY A 113 -2.67 -12.92 14.15
CA GLY A 113 -3.89 -13.43 13.54
C GLY A 113 -5.05 -12.45 13.49
N ASP A 114 -4.93 -11.28 14.12
CA ASP A 114 -5.98 -10.27 14.09
C ASP A 114 -6.06 -9.54 12.73
N ASP A 115 -7.26 -9.03 12.45
CA ASP A 115 -7.54 -8.20 11.28
C ASP A 115 -7.40 -6.71 11.64
N VAL A 116 -6.67 -5.96 10.82
CA VAL A 116 -6.70 -4.50 10.85
C VAL A 116 -8.02 -4.04 10.23
N THR A 117 -8.87 -3.42 11.03
CA THR A 117 -10.26 -3.11 10.66
C THR A 117 -10.36 -1.88 9.75
N PHE A 118 -9.52 -0.87 9.98
CA PHE A 118 -9.55 0.37 9.22
C PHE A 118 -8.55 0.29 8.07
N THR A 119 -9.06 0.29 6.84
CA THR A 119 -8.22 0.17 5.64
C THR A 119 -8.52 1.28 4.64
N GLN A 120 -7.46 1.77 3.97
CA GLN A 120 -7.54 2.71 2.86
C GLN A 120 -6.96 2.06 1.60
N ASP A 121 -7.77 2.01 0.54
CA ASP A 121 -7.40 1.39 -0.73
C ASP A 121 -6.26 2.12 -1.46
N ALA A 122 -5.61 1.41 -2.37
CA ALA A 122 -4.59 1.98 -3.24
C ALA A 122 -5.18 3.08 -4.14
N VAL A 123 -4.57 4.25 -4.15
CA VAL A 123 -4.90 5.34 -5.08
C VAL A 123 -4.05 5.19 -6.34
N VAL A 124 -4.69 5.25 -7.50
CA VAL A 124 -4.03 5.25 -8.81
C VAL A 124 -4.10 6.66 -9.38
N VAL A 125 -2.95 7.21 -9.77
CA VAL A 125 -2.85 8.59 -10.29
C VAL A 125 -3.74 8.83 -11.52
N SER A 126 -3.96 7.79 -12.33
CA SER A 126 -4.87 7.85 -13.48
C SER A 126 -6.31 8.16 -13.10
N ASP A 127 -6.79 7.67 -11.95
CA ASP A 127 -8.16 7.91 -11.49
C ASP A 127 -8.37 9.40 -11.13
N LEU A 128 -7.32 10.05 -10.61
CA LEU A 128 -7.32 11.48 -10.31
C LEU A 128 -7.30 12.33 -11.57
N LEU A 129 -6.58 11.91 -12.62
CA LEU A 129 -6.55 12.60 -13.91
C LEU A 129 -7.89 12.56 -14.63
N GLU A 130 -8.62 11.45 -14.58
CA GLU A 130 -9.98 11.37 -15.13
C GLU A 130 -10.95 12.34 -14.47
N LEU A 131 -10.85 12.49 -13.14
CA LEU A 131 -11.68 13.44 -12.40
C LEU A 131 -11.42 14.89 -12.85
N ILE A 132 -10.17 15.28 -13.02
CA ILE A 132 -9.77 16.63 -13.45
C ILE A 132 -10.22 16.89 -14.88
N ILE A 133 -10.09 15.90 -15.77
CA ILE A 133 -10.51 16.02 -17.19
C ILE A 133 -12.03 16.12 -17.29
N SER A 134 -12.78 15.39 -16.49
CA SER A 134 -14.25 15.43 -16.48
C SER A 134 -14.79 16.78 -15.98
N GLU A 135 -14.20 17.35 -14.93
CA GLU A 135 -14.56 18.69 -14.46
C GLU A 135 -14.18 19.80 -15.44
N GLY A 136 -13.01 19.70 -16.08
CA GLY A 136 -12.60 20.65 -17.12
C GLY A 136 -13.52 20.64 -18.35
N LYS A 137 -14.10 19.50 -18.69
CA LYS A 137 -15.05 19.36 -19.79
C LYS A 137 -16.43 19.89 -19.43
N SER A 138 -16.88 19.69 -18.19
CA SER A 138 -18.15 20.24 -17.67
C SER A 138 -18.15 21.75 -17.64
N ASN A 139 -17.07 22.40 -17.21
CA ASN A 139 -16.96 23.86 -17.20
C ASN A 139 -16.87 24.49 -18.59
N ARG A 140 -16.36 23.79 -19.61
CA ARG A 140 -16.36 24.27 -20.99
C ARG A 140 -17.73 24.15 -21.66
N ALA A 141 -18.52 23.13 -21.34
CA ALA A 141 -19.87 22.97 -21.89
C ALA A 141 -20.85 24.00 -21.33
N GLY A 142 -20.59 24.58 -20.15
CA GLY A 142 -21.42 25.66 -19.59
C GLY A 142 -21.10 27.06 -20.12
N ALA A 143 -19.97 27.26 -20.79
CA ALA A 143 -19.53 28.57 -21.30
C ALA A 143 -19.98 28.87 -22.74
N ASP A 144 -20.51 27.87 -23.46
CA ASP A 144 -20.88 28.00 -24.89
C ASP A 144 -22.40 27.99 -25.12
N SER A 145 -23.16 28.69 -24.24
CA SER A 145 -24.57 29.03 -24.52
C SER A 145 -24.63 30.42 -25.15
N PRO A 146 -24.88 30.53 -26.47
CA PRO A 146 -25.10 31.83 -27.10
C PRO A 146 -26.39 32.44 -26.56
N GLY A 147 -26.29 33.61 -25.95
CA GLY A 147 -27.40 34.39 -25.47
C GLY A 147 -28.43 34.57 -26.56
N LYS A 148 -29.62 34.05 -26.30
CA LYS A 148 -30.81 34.29 -27.14
C LYS A 148 -31.17 35.76 -27.06
N ALA A 149 -30.82 36.51 -28.09
CA ALA A 149 -31.23 37.87 -28.25
C ALA A 149 -32.77 37.93 -28.29
N ASN A 150 -33.34 38.56 -27.29
CA ASN A 150 -34.75 38.87 -27.22
C ASN A 150 -35.00 40.11 -28.07
N SER A 151 -35.45 39.91 -29.31
CA SER A 151 -35.99 40.98 -30.16
C SER A 151 -37.42 41.26 -29.72
N ALA A 152 -37.56 42.22 -28.80
CA ALA A 152 -38.88 42.79 -28.51
C ALA A 152 -39.33 43.68 -29.65
N LYS A 153 -40.42 43.32 -30.23
CA LYS A 153 -41.17 44.04 -31.28
C LYS A 153 -41.84 45.21 -30.62
N ALA A 154 -41.52 46.41 -31.12
CA ALA A 154 -42.33 47.58 -30.89
C ALA A 154 -43.42 47.61 -32.00
N ASN A 155 -44.65 47.77 -31.59
CA ASN A 155 -45.69 48.60 -32.25
C ASN A 155 -46.88 48.72 -31.32
#